data_b4bf19337a1710f6eddcd362ba46bc8a
#
_entry.id   b4bf19337a1710f6eddcd362ba46bc8a
#
_cell.length_a   1.000
_cell.length_b   1.000
_cell.length_c   1.000
_cell.angle_alpha   90.00
_cell.angle_beta   90.00
_cell.angle_gamma   90.00
#
_symmetry.space_group_name_H-M   'P 1'
#
loop_
_entity.id
_entity.type
_entity.pdbx_description
1 polymer ?
#
loop_
_entity_poly.entity_id
_entity_poly.type
_entity_poly.pdbx_seq_one_letter_code
_entity_poly.pdbx_strand_id
1 'polypeptide(L)'
;MLNTVLAYLGLGLVLALSGIGSAFGTTIAGNAAEGGLKKAPEKSISFMILSGLPATQGIYGFVAFFMMLNRFRAGALDGAVIFGIGLCVGLVCMLSAIRQGMVCANGIVGVSQGHNVMVNTLIYAALPEFYAILGLVGALMVYYSLLCDGTLQRLLRGTVIFGHFCR
;
A
#
# COMPACT_ATOMS: atom_id res chain seq x y z
N MET A 1 11.49 24.46 11.04
CA MET A 1 12.35 23.27 11.10
C MET A 1 11.60 22.01 11.50
N LEU A 2 10.89 21.96 12.62
CA LEU A 2 10.15 20.76 13.06
C LEU A 2 9.15 20.23 12.01
N ASN A 3 8.36 21.11 11.41
CA ASN A 3 7.39 20.76 10.36
C ASN A 3 8.04 20.04 9.17
N THR A 4 9.18 20.53 8.71
CA THR A 4 9.95 19.93 7.61
C THR A 4 10.51 18.57 7.97
N VAL A 5 11.04 18.42 9.19
CA VAL A 5 11.56 17.14 9.69
C VAL A 5 10.46 16.10 9.77
N LEU A 6 9.30 16.44 10.34
CA LEU A 6 8.14 15.53 10.42
C LEU A 6 7.64 15.12 9.03
N ALA A 7 7.60 16.04 8.07
CA ALA A 7 7.18 15.73 6.71
C ALA A 7 8.10 14.68 6.05
N TYR A 8 9.42 14.88 6.10
CA TYR A 8 10.37 13.92 5.51
C TYR A 8 10.40 12.59 6.25
N LEU A 9 10.22 12.58 7.57
CA LEU A 9 10.06 11.35 8.33
C LEU A 9 8.80 10.57 7.91
N GLY A 10 7.66 11.25 7.77
CA GLY A 10 6.42 10.61 7.29
C GLY A 10 6.54 10.04 5.89
N LEU A 11 7.15 10.80 4.97
CA LEU A 11 7.46 10.35 3.61
C LEU A 11 8.38 9.14 3.60
N GLY A 12 9.43 9.16 4.41
CA GLY A 12 10.36 8.03 4.55
C GLY A 12 9.67 6.80 5.13
N LEU A 13 8.83 6.95 6.15
CA LEU A 13 8.12 5.85 6.80
C LEU A 13 7.12 5.16 5.87
N VAL A 14 6.32 5.91 5.11
CA VAL A 14 5.35 5.29 4.20
C VAL A 14 6.05 4.43 3.14
N LEU A 15 7.14 4.92 2.57
CA LEU A 15 7.88 4.18 1.56
C LEU A 15 8.65 2.99 2.14
N ALA A 16 9.35 3.21 3.26
CA ALA A 16 10.15 2.17 3.91
C ALA A 16 9.29 1.02 4.43
N LEU A 17 8.24 1.32 5.21
CA LEU A 17 7.41 0.27 5.82
C LEU A 17 6.64 -0.53 4.77
N SER A 18 6.03 0.12 3.77
CA SER A 18 5.33 -0.59 2.69
C SER A 18 6.29 -1.43 1.85
N GLY A 19 7.47 -0.90 1.53
CA GLY A 19 8.52 -1.62 0.78
C GLY A 19 9.06 -2.82 1.56
N ILE A 20 9.36 -2.66 2.84
CA ILE A 20 9.79 -3.75 3.74
C ILE A 20 8.72 -4.84 3.80
N GLY A 21 7.45 -4.45 4.01
CA GLY A 21 6.34 -5.40 4.05
C GLY A 21 6.21 -6.22 2.77
N SER A 22 6.26 -5.57 1.61
CA SER A 22 6.21 -6.24 0.30
C SER A 22 7.44 -7.14 0.07
N ALA A 23 8.63 -6.70 0.45
CA ALA A 23 9.83 -7.52 0.35
C ALA A 23 9.71 -8.81 1.18
N PHE A 24 9.26 -8.71 2.42
CA PHE A 24 9.03 -9.89 3.27
C PHE A 24 7.91 -10.78 2.73
N GLY A 25 6.77 -10.21 2.34
CA GLY A 25 5.64 -10.96 1.83
C GLY A 25 5.98 -11.74 0.55
N THR A 26 6.61 -11.09 -0.42
CA THR A 26 7.04 -11.73 -1.67
C THR A 26 8.11 -12.78 -1.44
N THR A 27 9.04 -12.57 -0.50
CA THR A 27 10.08 -13.56 -0.15
C THR A 27 9.47 -14.80 0.50
N ILE A 28 8.51 -14.65 1.42
CA ILE A 28 7.81 -15.77 2.07
C ILE A 28 7.12 -16.63 1.00
N ALA A 29 6.34 -16.02 0.12
CA ALA A 29 5.64 -16.72 -0.95
C ALA A 29 6.61 -17.27 -2.01
N GLY A 30 7.67 -16.54 -2.36
CA GLY A 30 8.70 -16.93 -3.31
C GLY A 30 9.47 -18.18 -2.88
N ASN A 31 9.86 -18.26 -1.60
CA ASN A 31 10.51 -19.45 -1.05
C ASN A 31 9.61 -20.69 -1.14
N ALA A 32 8.31 -20.54 -0.87
CA ALA A 32 7.35 -21.62 -1.05
C ALA A 32 7.21 -22.01 -2.55
N ALA A 33 7.24 -21.01 -3.47
CA ALA A 33 7.16 -21.22 -4.90
C ALA A 33 8.35 -22.04 -5.43
N GLU A 34 9.58 -21.70 -4.99
CA GLU A 34 10.76 -22.50 -5.36
C GLU A 34 10.67 -23.94 -4.88
N GLY A 35 10.18 -24.17 -3.68
CA GLY A 35 9.91 -25.50 -3.15
C GLY A 35 8.84 -26.25 -3.95
N GLY A 36 7.77 -25.54 -4.32
CA GLY A 36 6.67 -26.05 -5.13
C GLY A 36 7.08 -26.45 -6.55
N LEU A 37 7.93 -25.63 -7.19
CA LEU A 37 8.44 -25.91 -8.55
C LEU A 37 9.22 -27.22 -8.66
N LYS A 38 9.88 -27.65 -7.58
CA LYS A 38 10.59 -28.94 -7.55
C LYS A 38 9.64 -30.13 -7.57
N LYS A 39 8.37 -29.96 -7.12
CA LYS A 39 7.36 -31.02 -7.03
C LYS A 39 6.38 -30.99 -8.20
N ALA A 40 6.00 -29.81 -8.67
CA ALA A 40 4.96 -29.60 -9.67
C ALA A 40 5.38 -28.46 -10.63
N PRO A 41 6.40 -28.69 -11.50
CA PRO A 41 6.90 -27.64 -12.41
C PRO A 41 5.85 -27.16 -13.42
N GLU A 42 4.85 -27.96 -13.73
CA GLU A 42 3.73 -27.61 -14.62
C GLU A 42 2.80 -26.53 -14.00
N LYS A 43 2.90 -26.29 -12.69
CA LYS A 43 2.13 -25.27 -11.96
C LYS A 43 2.87 -23.95 -11.81
N SER A 44 3.97 -23.75 -12.53
CA SER A 44 4.85 -22.57 -12.40
C SER A 44 4.11 -21.25 -12.49
N ILE A 45 3.15 -21.10 -13.41
CA ILE A 45 2.35 -19.88 -13.55
C ILE A 45 1.54 -19.56 -12.29
N SER A 46 0.92 -20.58 -11.68
CA SER A 46 0.18 -20.42 -10.43
C SER A 46 1.07 -19.94 -9.29
N PHE A 47 2.29 -20.49 -9.21
CA PHE A 47 3.26 -20.10 -8.19
C PHE A 47 3.78 -18.68 -8.39
N MET A 48 4.03 -18.27 -9.64
CA MET A 48 4.43 -16.90 -9.98
C MET A 48 3.34 -15.88 -9.58
N ILE A 49 2.08 -16.16 -9.88
CA ILE A 49 0.96 -15.28 -9.51
C ILE A 49 0.89 -15.14 -8.00
N LEU A 50 0.87 -16.24 -7.25
CA LEU A 50 0.74 -16.20 -5.79
C LEU A 50 1.94 -15.53 -5.11
N SER A 51 3.17 -15.72 -5.63
CA SER A 51 4.36 -15.08 -5.04
C SER A 51 4.44 -13.59 -5.34
N GLY A 52 3.82 -13.11 -6.43
CA GLY A 52 3.81 -11.71 -6.81
C GLY A 52 2.78 -10.84 -6.07
N LEU A 53 1.69 -11.43 -5.55
CA LEU A 53 0.61 -10.67 -4.91
C LEU A 53 1.08 -9.70 -3.81
N PRO A 54 1.96 -10.08 -2.87
CA PRO A 54 2.37 -9.18 -1.79
C PRO A 54 3.23 -7.98 -2.23
N ALA A 55 3.50 -7.81 -3.52
CA ALA A 55 4.19 -6.63 -4.06
C ALA A 55 3.27 -5.40 -4.16
N THR A 56 1.95 -5.59 -4.20
CA THR A 56 0.98 -4.51 -4.42
C THR A 56 1.00 -3.45 -3.32
N GLN A 57 1.22 -3.84 -2.06
CA GLN A 57 1.26 -2.92 -0.93
C GLN A 57 2.45 -1.96 -0.98
N GLY A 58 3.58 -2.38 -1.57
CA GLY A 58 4.71 -1.50 -1.86
C GLY A 58 4.34 -0.41 -2.85
N ILE A 59 3.54 -0.76 -3.87
CA ILE A 59 3.03 0.20 -4.85
C ILE A 59 2.07 1.20 -4.17
N TYR A 60 1.17 0.74 -3.29
CA TYR A 60 0.27 1.62 -2.54
C TYR A 60 1.03 2.63 -1.68
N GLY A 61 2.08 2.19 -0.99
CA GLY A 61 2.94 3.09 -0.23
C GLY A 61 3.69 4.09 -1.11
N PHE A 62 4.15 3.67 -2.29
CA PHE A 62 4.78 4.56 -3.26
C PHE A 62 3.80 5.62 -3.80
N VAL A 63 2.57 5.24 -4.12
CA VAL A 63 1.53 6.19 -4.55
C VAL A 63 1.25 7.23 -3.46
N ALA A 64 1.07 6.79 -2.20
CA ALA A 64 0.87 7.68 -1.06
C ALA A 64 2.07 8.63 -0.87
N PHE A 65 3.30 8.11 -0.94
CA PHE A 65 4.53 8.91 -0.89
C PHE A 65 4.53 10.00 -1.95
N PHE A 66 4.29 9.64 -3.21
CA PHE A 66 4.35 10.57 -4.33
C PHE A 66 3.32 11.69 -4.21
N MET A 67 2.10 11.36 -3.81
CA MET A 67 1.03 12.34 -3.61
C MET A 67 1.35 13.31 -2.48
N MET A 68 1.80 12.81 -1.32
CA MET A 68 2.17 13.64 -0.18
C MET A 68 3.37 14.54 -0.48
N LEU A 69 4.39 14.03 -1.19
CA LEU A 69 5.57 14.79 -1.56
C LEU A 69 5.21 16.00 -2.44
N ASN A 70 4.35 15.79 -3.45
CA ASN A 70 3.93 16.87 -4.34
C ASN A 70 3.19 17.98 -3.59
N ARG A 71 2.37 17.62 -2.61
CA ARG A 71 1.61 18.59 -1.81
C ARG A 71 2.46 19.30 -0.76
N PHE A 72 3.39 18.60 -0.18
CA PHE A 72 4.36 19.24 0.72
C PHE A 72 5.18 20.31 0.00
N ARG A 73 5.67 20.00 -1.21
CA ARG A 73 6.40 20.95 -2.06
C ARG A 73 5.55 22.17 -2.46
N ALA A 74 4.26 21.98 -2.65
CA ALA A 74 3.32 23.06 -2.93
C ALA A 74 2.93 23.88 -1.68
N GLY A 75 3.44 23.54 -0.48
CA GLY A 75 3.11 24.22 0.77
C GLY A 75 1.67 24.00 1.22
N ALA A 76 0.99 22.95 0.73
CA ALA A 76 -0.43 22.71 0.94
C ALA A 76 -0.72 21.67 2.05
N LEU A 77 0.31 21.04 2.63
CA LEU A 77 0.19 20.05 3.69
C LEU A 77 1.18 20.31 4.81
N ASP A 78 0.71 20.19 6.06
CA ASP A 78 1.57 20.24 7.23
C ASP A 78 2.34 18.95 7.44
N GLY A 79 3.59 19.08 7.94
CA GLY A 79 4.47 17.95 8.20
C GLY A 79 3.91 16.96 9.22
N ALA A 80 3.15 17.43 10.21
CA ALA A 80 2.51 16.57 11.19
C ALA A 80 1.44 15.66 10.54
N VAL A 81 0.67 16.18 9.59
CA VAL A 81 -0.33 15.41 8.83
C VAL A 81 0.36 14.35 7.98
N ILE A 82 1.44 14.73 7.27
CA ILE A 82 2.24 13.82 6.44
C ILE A 82 2.84 12.70 7.29
N PHE A 83 3.34 13.03 8.47
CA PHE A 83 3.87 12.04 9.41
C PHE A 83 2.79 11.05 9.85
N GLY A 84 1.61 11.54 10.25
CA GLY A 84 0.48 10.69 10.68
C GLY A 84 0.01 9.74 9.58
N ILE A 85 -0.24 10.28 8.38
CA ILE A 85 -0.65 9.49 7.21
C ILE A 85 0.45 8.48 6.84
N GLY A 86 1.70 8.93 6.77
CA GLY A 86 2.84 8.09 6.39
C GLY A 86 3.03 6.90 7.31
N LEU A 87 2.92 7.12 8.62
CA LEU A 87 3.00 6.07 9.62
C LEU A 87 1.82 5.08 9.51
N CYS A 88 0.59 5.58 9.44
CA CYS A 88 -0.61 4.73 9.36
C CYS A 88 -0.61 3.87 8.09
N VAL A 89 -0.46 4.48 6.92
CA VAL A 89 -0.45 3.75 5.63
C VAL A 89 0.72 2.78 5.57
N GLY A 90 1.91 3.22 5.98
CA GLY A 90 3.10 2.37 5.99
C GLY A 90 2.92 1.11 6.85
N LEU A 91 2.40 1.24 8.07
CA LEU A 91 2.16 0.10 8.97
C LEU A 91 1.08 -0.84 8.42
N VAL A 92 -0.04 -0.31 7.92
CA VAL A 92 -1.11 -1.15 7.35
C VAL A 92 -0.61 -1.91 6.14
N CYS A 93 0.10 -1.26 5.22
CA CYS A 93 0.68 -1.90 4.04
C CYS A 93 1.71 -2.97 4.43
N MET A 94 2.58 -2.69 5.40
CA MET A 94 3.59 -3.64 5.88
C MET A 94 2.95 -4.91 6.45
N LEU A 95 2.00 -4.77 7.37
CA LEU A 95 1.35 -5.91 8.00
C LEU A 95 0.50 -6.71 7.00
N SER A 96 -0.22 -6.01 6.14
CA SER A 96 -1.03 -6.61 5.07
C SER A 96 -0.17 -7.47 4.14
N ALA A 97 0.94 -6.94 3.63
CA ALA A 97 1.82 -7.66 2.69
C ALA A 97 2.42 -8.93 3.31
N ILE A 98 2.90 -8.85 4.56
CA ILE A 98 3.46 -10.01 5.26
C ILE A 98 2.39 -11.10 5.44
N ARG A 99 1.17 -10.72 5.88
CA ARG A 99 0.07 -11.67 6.08
C ARG A 99 -0.41 -12.28 4.76
N GLN A 100 -0.50 -11.48 3.71
CA GLN A 100 -0.82 -11.98 2.37
C GLN A 100 0.23 -12.98 1.88
N GLY A 101 1.52 -12.69 2.08
CA GLY A 101 2.60 -13.60 1.72
C GLY A 101 2.51 -14.97 2.40
N MET A 102 2.11 -14.99 3.69
CA MET A 102 1.89 -16.24 4.44
C MET A 102 0.73 -17.05 3.86
N VAL A 103 -0.39 -16.40 3.51
CA VAL A 103 -1.54 -17.06 2.87
C VAL A 103 -1.15 -17.64 1.53
N CYS A 104 -0.44 -16.86 0.69
CA CYS A 104 0.05 -17.30 -0.61
C CYS A 104 1.00 -18.49 -0.50
N ALA A 105 1.94 -18.47 0.46
CA ALA A 105 2.86 -19.57 0.69
C ALA A 105 2.13 -20.88 1.03
N ASN A 106 1.12 -20.84 1.90
CA ASN A 106 0.30 -22.01 2.21
C ASN A 106 -0.47 -22.52 0.98
N GLY A 107 -1.01 -21.61 0.17
CA GLY A 107 -1.68 -21.97 -1.08
C GLY A 107 -0.75 -22.64 -2.08
N ILE A 108 0.47 -22.14 -2.23
CA ILE A 108 1.50 -22.72 -3.09
C ILE A 108 1.83 -24.15 -2.65
N VAL A 109 1.99 -24.38 -1.34
CA VAL A 109 2.22 -25.73 -0.80
C VAL A 109 1.04 -26.64 -1.14
N GLY A 110 -0.20 -26.21 -0.95
CA GLY A 110 -1.40 -26.98 -1.30
C GLY A 110 -1.45 -27.34 -2.80
N VAL A 111 -1.21 -26.35 -3.68
CA VAL A 111 -1.20 -26.59 -5.13
C VAL A 111 -0.07 -27.53 -5.54
N SER A 112 1.11 -27.45 -4.89
CA SER A 112 2.25 -28.36 -5.17
C SER A 112 2.00 -29.80 -4.75
N GLN A 113 1.07 -30.02 -3.83
CA GLN A 113 0.61 -31.33 -3.38
C GLN A 113 -0.54 -31.90 -4.22
N GLY A 114 -0.96 -31.19 -5.27
CA GLY A 114 -2.03 -31.61 -6.17
C GLY A 114 -3.44 -31.20 -5.74
N HIS A 115 -3.59 -30.42 -4.66
CA HIS A 115 -4.89 -29.92 -4.24
C HIS A 115 -5.35 -28.74 -5.10
N ASN A 116 -6.64 -28.71 -5.46
CA ASN A 116 -7.22 -27.62 -6.24
C ASN A 116 -7.64 -26.44 -5.33
N VAL A 117 -6.67 -25.77 -4.71
CA VAL A 117 -6.90 -24.68 -3.75
C VAL A 117 -6.54 -23.29 -4.29
N MET A 118 -6.14 -23.18 -5.55
CA MET A 118 -5.65 -21.92 -6.15
C MET A 118 -6.67 -20.78 -5.99
N VAL A 119 -7.92 -21.00 -6.38
CA VAL A 119 -8.98 -19.98 -6.32
C VAL A 119 -9.27 -19.57 -4.87
N ASN A 120 -9.37 -20.53 -3.96
CA ASN A 120 -9.59 -20.26 -2.55
C ASN A 120 -8.44 -19.44 -1.95
N THR A 121 -7.19 -19.76 -2.32
CA THR A 121 -6.02 -19.01 -1.89
C THR A 121 -6.05 -17.56 -2.36
N LEU A 122 -6.44 -17.32 -3.62
CA LEU A 122 -6.58 -15.96 -4.15
C LEU A 122 -7.61 -15.15 -3.35
N ILE A 123 -8.77 -15.74 -3.02
CA ILE A 123 -9.80 -15.09 -2.22
C ILE A 123 -9.26 -14.75 -0.83
N TYR A 124 -8.62 -15.69 -0.14
CA TYR A 124 -8.05 -15.45 1.19
C TYR A 124 -6.88 -14.48 1.17
N ALA A 125 -6.08 -14.46 0.10
CA ALA A 125 -5.00 -13.50 -0.07
C ALA A 125 -5.51 -12.06 -0.31
N ALA A 126 -6.67 -11.91 -0.94
CA ALA A 126 -7.28 -10.60 -1.15
C ALA A 126 -7.77 -9.95 0.16
N LEU A 127 -8.08 -10.72 1.21
CA LEU A 127 -8.58 -10.16 2.47
C LEU A 127 -7.56 -9.23 3.18
N PRO A 128 -6.30 -9.62 3.40
CA PRO A 128 -5.30 -8.69 3.91
C PRO A 128 -5.07 -7.49 2.99
N GLU A 129 -5.08 -7.68 1.67
CA GLU A 129 -4.89 -6.62 0.69
C GLU A 129 -5.97 -5.54 0.78
N PHE A 130 -7.22 -5.95 1.02
CA PHE A 130 -8.33 -5.02 1.17
C PHE A 130 -8.08 -3.96 2.27
N TYR A 131 -7.45 -4.35 3.38
CA TYR A 131 -7.10 -3.40 4.44
C TYR A 131 -6.01 -2.39 4.02
N ALA A 132 -5.07 -2.81 3.19
CA ALA A 132 -4.08 -1.89 2.63
C ALA A 132 -4.72 -0.87 1.67
N ILE A 133 -5.69 -1.31 0.86
CA ILE A 133 -6.48 -0.42 -0.01
C ILE A 133 -7.28 0.57 0.85
N LEU A 134 -7.95 0.12 1.92
CA LEU A 134 -8.66 1.01 2.83
C LEU A 134 -7.73 2.04 3.47
N GLY A 135 -6.52 1.65 3.86
CA GLY A 135 -5.50 2.56 4.38
C GLY A 135 -5.12 3.64 3.37
N LEU A 136 -4.90 3.24 2.11
CA LEU A 136 -4.61 4.18 1.01
C LEU A 136 -5.80 5.12 0.74
N VAL A 137 -7.02 4.57 0.64
CA VAL A 137 -8.23 5.37 0.41
C VAL A 137 -8.45 6.37 1.55
N GLY A 138 -8.26 5.96 2.82
CA GLY A 138 -8.32 6.85 3.97
C GLY A 138 -7.32 8.00 3.88
N ALA A 139 -6.08 7.70 3.47
CA ALA A 139 -5.06 8.72 3.22
C ALA A 139 -5.46 9.69 2.11
N LEU A 140 -6.07 9.19 1.03
CA LEU A 140 -6.60 10.01 -0.06
C LEU A 140 -7.75 10.91 0.40
N MET A 141 -8.65 10.41 1.24
CA MET A 141 -9.75 11.21 1.79
C MET A 141 -9.23 12.37 2.64
N VAL A 142 -8.26 12.15 3.52
CA VAL A 142 -7.62 13.23 4.30
C VAL A 142 -6.92 14.21 3.37
N TYR A 143 -6.20 13.72 2.37
CA TYR A 143 -5.54 14.54 1.36
C TYR A 143 -6.54 15.46 0.62
N TYR A 144 -7.68 14.93 0.18
CA TYR A 144 -8.70 15.73 -0.53
C TYR A 144 -9.47 16.68 0.40
N SER A 145 -9.77 16.28 1.62
CA SER A 145 -10.43 17.16 2.61
C SER A 145 -9.61 18.42 2.86
N LEU A 146 -8.30 18.28 3.07
CA LEU A 146 -7.41 19.42 3.26
C LEU A 146 -7.25 20.30 2.01
N LEU A 147 -7.46 19.72 0.82
CA LEU A 147 -7.57 20.46 -0.43
C LEU A 147 -8.79 21.40 -0.45
N CYS A 148 -9.95 20.88 -0.07
CA CYS A 148 -11.19 21.64 -0.05
C CYS A 148 -11.08 22.79 0.94
N ASP A 149 -10.53 22.58 2.13
CA ASP A 149 -10.32 23.64 3.13
C ASP A 149 -9.37 24.73 2.63
N GLY A 150 -8.24 24.34 2.03
CA GLY A 150 -7.30 25.29 1.45
C GLY A 150 -7.86 26.06 0.25
N THR A 151 -8.70 25.45 -0.56
CA THR A 151 -9.39 26.08 -1.67
C THR A 151 -10.46 27.03 -1.19
N LEU A 152 -11.23 26.64 -0.16
CA LEU A 152 -12.23 27.50 0.47
C LEU A 152 -11.61 28.75 1.09
N GLN A 153 -10.48 28.62 1.80
CA GLN A 153 -9.74 29.77 2.34
C GLN A 153 -9.22 30.70 1.24
N ARG A 154 -8.76 30.19 0.10
CA ARG A 154 -8.34 31.01 -1.05
C ARG A 154 -9.52 31.68 -1.74
N LEU A 155 -10.66 31.02 -1.85
CA LEU A 155 -11.91 31.62 -2.38
C LEU A 155 -12.40 32.76 -1.51
N LEU A 156 -12.34 32.60 -0.18
CA LEU A 156 -12.70 33.66 0.77
C LEU A 156 -11.70 34.82 0.74
N ARG A 157 -10.47 34.62 0.26
CA ARG A 157 -9.45 35.65 0.05
C ARG A 157 -9.44 36.28 -1.35
N GLY A 158 -10.43 35.98 -2.21
CA GLY A 158 -10.66 36.70 -3.47
C GLY A 158 -9.97 36.19 -4.73
N THR A 159 -9.63 34.90 -4.80
CA THR A 159 -9.14 34.31 -6.06
C THR A 159 -10.04 33.12 -6.45
N VAL A 160 -10.94 33.38 -7.40
CA VAL A 160 -11.85 32.39 -7.99
C VAL A 160 -11.09 31.54 -8.99
N ILE A 161 -10.97 30.23 -8.78
CA ILE A 161 -11.02 29.17 -9.82
C ILE A 161 -11.10 27.80 -9.09
N PHE A 162 -12.06 26.95 -9.46
CA PHE A 162 -12.38 25.60 -8.98
C PHE A 162 -13.42 25.43 -7.84
N GLY A 163 -14.61 26.03 -8.02
CA GLY A 163 -15.77 25.82 -7.13
C GLY A 163 -16.66 24.61 -7.44
N HIS A 164 -16.27 23.65 -8.30
CA HIS A 164 -17.20 22.61 -8.77
C HIS A 164 -17.01 21.20 -8.21
N PHE A 165 -16.01 20.96 -7.36
CA PHE A 165 -15.69 19.60 -6.87
C PHE A 165 -15.91 19.38 -5.37
N CYS A 166 -16.36 20.39 -4.60
CA CYS A 166 -16.57 20.32 -3.16
C CYS A 166 -18.04 20.42 -2.72
N ARG A 167 -18.97 19.96 -3.55
CA ARG A 167 -20.38 19.76 -3.17
C ARG A 167 -20.73 18.30 -3.09
#